data_b8a67c81225f145d37f77e07909e939f
#
_entry.id   b8a67c81225f145d37f77e07909e939f
#
_cell.length_a   1.000
_cell.length_b   1.000
_cell.length_c   1.000
_cell.angle_alpha   90.00
_cell.angle_beta   90.00
_cell.angle_gamma   90.00
#
_symmetry.space_group_name_H-M   'P 1'
#
loop_
_entity.id
_entity.type
_entity.pdbx_description
1 polymer ?
#
loop_
_entity_poly.entity_id
_entity_poly.type
_entity_poly.pdbx_seq_one_letter_code
_entity_poly.pdbx_strand_id
1 'polypeptide(L)'
;MRSEIFRQYDSRWGNLPYPTKSYSFAKNGCGCCACTHLIIEKDEYADYTPKTVRQYMVGQGFATEGHGTLWDGITKTLKRYGFSVKTPNIDSSMSSAWKELNKGNRTGVLLFGAGRRGGITWTSGGHYVAFLDYKVQNGKHYFYTKDSGGRMNDGWHCYETTMKGLVRKIWIVELPKVKPGKYYTVGKTYTLQETMNVRTGASTKYRKVGSLKKGTKIKCLQTSNNGKWIRYAKYRWVCGRGVTKVHIK
;
A
#
# COMPACT_ATOMS: atom_id res chain seq x y z
N MET A 1 4.76 -2.62 12.15
CA MET A 1 4.75 -4.01 11.60
C MET A 1 4.50 -3.90 10.12
N ARG A 2 5.30 -4.52 9.27
CA ARG A 2 5.04 -4.56 7.82
C ARG A 2 3.75 -5.33 7.60
N SER A 3 2.85 -4.79 6.76
CA SER A 3 1.51 -5.32 6.49
C SER A 3 1.52 -6.78 6.03
N GLU A 4 0.38 -7.46 6.19
CA GLU A 4 0.11 -8.79 5.63
C GLU A 4 0.52 -8.88 4.15
N ILE A 5 0.99 -10.05 3.71
CA ILE A 5 1.26 -10.29 2.29
C ILE A 5 -0.02 -10.80 1.64
N PHE A 6 -0.56 -10.03 0.69
CA PHE A 6 -1.74 -10.41 -0.05
C PHE A 6 -1.37 -11.34 -1.21
N ARG A 7 -1.59 -12.63 -1.04
CA ARG A 7 -1.39 -13.61 -2.11
C ARG A 7 -2.61 -13.64 -3.03
N GLN A 8 -2.39 -13.66 -4.35
CA GLN A 8 -3.51 -13.69 -5.30
C GLN A 8 -4.34 -14.97 -5.25
N TYR A 9 -3.77 -16.06 -4.76
CA TYR A 9 -4.45 -17.36 -4.60
C TYR A 9 -5.05 -17.60 -3.21
N ASP A 10 -5.08 -16.60 -2.33
CA ASP A 10 -5.73 -16.68 -1.02
C ASP A 10 -7.23 -17.01 -1.18
N SER A 11 -7.73 -17.97 -0.39
CA SER A 11 -9.12 -18.45 -0.46
C SER A 11 -10.16 -17.35 -0.29
N ARG A 12 -9.82 -16.27 0.39
CA ARG A 12 -10.71 -15.11 0.61
C ARG A 12 -11.09 -14.39 -0.69
N TRP A 13 -10.29 -14.49 -1.75
CA TRP A 13 -10.51 -13.81 -3.01
C TRP A 13 -10.04 -14.54 -4.26
N GLY A 14 -9.22 -15.59 -4.15
CA GLY A 14 -8.58 -16.26 -5.28
C GLY A 14 -9.57 -16.82 -6.32
N ASN A 15 -10.72 -17.30 -5.86
CA ASN A 15 -11.78 -17.87 -6.73
C ASN A 15 -12.71 -16.80 -7.34
N LEU A 16 -12.53 -15.52 -7.01
CA LEU A 16 -13.36 -14.45 -7.58
C LEU A 16 -13.02 -14.25 -9.08
N PRO A 17 -14.01 -13.91 -9.92
CA PRO A 17 -13.79 -13.54 -11.31
C PRO A 17 -12.81 -12.36 -11.45
N TYR A 18 -11.91 -12.39 -12.48
CA TYR A 18 -11.01 -11.26 -12.78
C TYR A 18 -10.63 -11.19 -14.26
N PRO A 19 -11.46 -10.67 -15.16
CA PRO A 19 -12.81 -10.13 -14.90
C PRO A 19 -13.91 -11.21 -14.81
N THR A 20 -13.71 -12.38 -15.43
CA THR A 20 -14.71 -13.46 -15.54
C THR A 20 -14.31 -14.69 -14.72
N LYS A 21 -15.22 -15.67 -14.61
CA LYS A 21 -14.94 -16.94 -13.90
C LYS A 21 -13.79 -17.73 -14.55
N SER A 22 -13.66 -17.69 -15.86
CA SER A 22 -12.59 -18.36 -16.62
C SER A 22 -11.22 -17.75 -16.32
N TYR A 23 -11.21 -16.47 -15.95
CA TYR A 23 -10.02 -15.71 -15.55
C TYR A 23 -10.12 -15.34 -14.08
N SER A 24 -9.82 -16.30 -13.21
CA SER A 24 -9.91 -16.10 -11.76
C SER A 24 -8.87 -15.11 -11.23
N PHE A 25 -9.16 -14.54 -10.08
CA PHE A 25 -8.23 -13.65 -9.38
C PHE A 25 -6.91 -14.35 -9.04
N ALA A 26 -6.94 -15.64 -8.67
CA ALA A 26 -5.75 -16.45 -8.41
C ALA A 26 -4.80 -16.49 -9.61
N LYS A 27 -5.32 -16.47 -10.83
CA LYS A 27 -4.50 -16.48 -12.07
C LYS A 27 -4.05 -15.09 -12.51
N ASN A 28 -4.89 -14.05 -12.32
CA ASN A 28 -4.74 -12.77 -13.00
C ASN A 28 -4.68 -11.55 -12.06
N GLY A 29 -4.83 -11.74 -10.74
CA GLY A 29 -5.00 -10.67 -9.75
C GLY A 29 -3.71 -10.00 -9.25
N CYS A 30 -2.54 -10.30 -9.80
CA CYS A 30 -1.27 -9.78 -9.31
C CYS A 30 -1.21 -8.25 -9.27
N GLY A 31 -1.71 -7.56 -10.31
CA GLY A 31 -1.73 -6.10 -10.34
C GLY A 31 -2.65 -5.50 -9.28
N CYS A 32 -3.79 -6.16 -9.01
CA CYS A 32 -4.70 -5.76 -7.94
C CYS A 32 -4.06 -5.94 -6.56
N CYS A 33 -3.41 -7.08 -6.30
CA CYS A 33 -2.67 -7.31 -5.06
C CYS A 33 -1.54 -6.29 -4.89
N ALA A 34 -0.77 -5.99 -5.93
CA ALA A 34 0.30 -5.00 -5.89
C ALA A 34 -0.23 -3.62 -5.50
N CYS A 35 -1.33 -3.15 -6.11
CA CYS A 35 -1.99 -1.90 -5.71
C CYS A 35 -2.48 -1.95 -4.26
N THR A 36 -3.06 -3.07 -3.83
CA THR A 36 -3.58 -3.22 -2.46
C THR A 36 -2.46 -3.10 -1.43
N HIS A 37 -1.29 -3.67 -1.69
CA HIS A 37 -0.13 -3.50 -0.81
C HIS A 37 0.22 -2.03 -0.59
N LEU A 38 0.26 -1.22 -1.67
CA LEU A 38 0.57 0.20 -1.55
C LEU A 38 -0.52 0.98 -0.82
N ILE A 39 -1.79 0.66 -1.06
CA ILE A 39 -2.93 1.30 -0.41
C ILE A 39 -2.87 1.07 1.10
N ILE A 40 -2.57 -0.15 1.53
CA ILE A 40 -2.42 -0.49 2.95
C ILE A 40 -1.13 0.10 3.54
N GLU A 41 -0.04 0.17 2.79
CA GLU A 41 1.20 0.82 3.26
C GLU A 41 1.00 2.32 3.48
N LYS A 42 0.17 2.97 2.67
CA LYS A 42 -0.23 4.36 2.86
C LYS A 42 -1.10 4.56 4.10
N ASP A 43 -2.00 3.63 4.37
CA ASP A 43 -2.87 3.60 5.54
C ASP A 43 -3.13 2.15 5.96
N GLU A 44 -2.28 1.62 6.84
CA GLU A 44 -2.35 0.24 7.35
C GLU A 44 -3.68 -0.10 8.03
N TYR A 45 -4.52 0.90 8.28
CA TYR A 45 -5.80 0.77 8.96
C TYR A 45 -6.99 0.99 8.04
N ALA A 46 -6.72 1.26 6.76
CA ALA A 46 -7.77 1.26 5.76
C ALA A 46 -8.32 -0.16 5.59
N ASP A 47 -9.65 -0.26 5.47
CA ASP A 47 -10.33 -1.54 5.27
C ASP A 47 -10.31 -1.94 3.79
N TYR A 48 -9.11 -1.93 3.23
CA TYR A 48 -8.91 -2.35 1.86
C TYR A 48 -8.28 -3.74 1.82
N THR A 49 -8.87 -4.60 1.03
CA THR A 49 -8.39 -5.94 0.75
C THR A 49 -8.29 -6.11 -0.78
N PRO A 50 -7.59 -7.13 -1.27
CA PRO A 50 -7.64 -7.44 -2.69
C PRO A 50 -9.07 -7.60 -3.23
N LYS A 51 -10.01 -8.07 -2.40
CA LYS A 51 -11.44 -8.18 -2.76
C LYS A 51 -12.07 -6.81 -3.07
N THR A 52 -11.83 -5.81 -2.22
CA THR A 52 -12.41 -4.47 -2.39
C THR A 52 -11.76 -3.69 -3.53
N VAL A 53 -10.43 -3.78 -3.67
CA VAL A 53 -9.71 -3.15 -4.79
C VAL A 53 -10.08 -3.80 -6.12
N ARG A 54 -10.27 -5.13 -6.14
CA ARG A 54 -10.77 -5.88 -7.30
C ARG A 54 -12.13 -5.37 -7.77
N GLN A 55 -13.08 -5.15 -6.85
CA GLN A 55 -14.41 -4.65 -7.22
C GLN A 55 -14.31 -3.34 -8.00
N TYR A 56 -13.44 -2.43 -7.56
CA TYR A 56 -13.18 -1.21 -8.29
C TYR A 56 -12.54 -1.47 -9.66
N MET A 57 -11.46 -2.27 -9.72
CA MET A 57 -10.74 -2.51 -10.98
C MET A 57 -11.61 -3.19 -12.03
N VAL A 58 -12.39 -4.19 -11.65
CA VAL A 58 -13.31 -4.89 -12.56
C VAL A 58 -14.42 -3.95 -13.02
N GLY A 59 -15.01 -3.20 -12.09
CA GLY A 59 -16.08 -2.23 -12.41
C GLY A 59 -15.64 -1.09 -13.34
N GLN A 60 -14.34 -0.80 -13.40
CA GLN A 60 -13.76 0.20 -14.31
C GLN A 60 -13.19 -0.41 -15.60
N GLY A 61 -13.32 -1.72 -15.82
CA GLY A 61 -12.77 -2.40 -16.99
C GLY A 61 -11.22 -2.49 -16.98
N PHE A 62 -10.57 -2.38 -15.82
CA PHE A 62 -9.11 -2.46 -15.70
C PHE A 62 -8.58 -3.89 -15.62
N ALA A 63 -9.46 -4.87 -15.46
CA ALA A 63 -9.18 -6.28 -15.58
C ALA A 63 -9.70 -6.80 -16.91
N THR A 64 -8.84 -7.46 -17.69
CA THR A 64 -9.20 -7.97 -19.02
C THR A 64 -8.84 -9.43 -19.17
N GLU A 65 -9.60 -10.13 -19.98
CA GLU A 65 -9.37 -11.53 -20.28
C GLU A 65 -8.02 -11.73 -20.99
N GLY A 66 -7.27 -12.72 -20.55
CA GLY A 66 -5.97 -13.06 -21.13
C GLY A 66 -4.81 -12.12 -20.77
N HIS A 67 -5.09 -10.89 -20.30
CA HIS A 67 -4.07 -9.89 -20.01
C HIS A 67 -3.97 -9.50 -18.53
N GLY A 68 -4.92 -9.93 -17.70
CA GLY A 68 -4.95 -9.57 -16.28
C GLY A 68 -5.25 -8.09 -16.07
N THR A 69 -4.38 -7.37 -15.35
CA THR A 69 -4.56 -5.93 -15.08
C THR A 69 -3.91 -5.08 -16.16
N LEU A 70 -4.67 -4.14 -16.72
CA LEU A 70 -4.14 -3.17 -17.68
C LEU A 70 -3.15 -2.20 -17.02
N TRP A 71 -2.15 -1.74 -17.76
CA TRP A 71 -1.14 -0.77 -17.27
C TRP A 71 -1.78 0.52 -16.78
N ASP A 72 -2.74 1.03 -17.55
CA ASP A 72 -3.48 2.23 -17.17
C ASP A 72 -4.36 2.00 -15.94
N GLY A 73 -4.85 0.79 -15.76
CA GLY A 73 -5.58 0.35 -14.57
C GLY A 73 -4.75 0.47 -13.30
N ILE A 74 -3.45 0.14 -13.32
CA ILE A 74 -2.55 0.38 -12.18
C ILE A 74 -2.49 1.87 -11.86
N THR A 75 -2.22 2.70 -12.88
CA THR A 75 -2.12 4.17 -12.72
C THR A 75 -3.40 4.78 -12.16
N LYS A 76 -4.56 4.45 -12.76
CA LYS A 76 -5.86 5.00 -12.36
C LYS A 76 -6.27 4.52 -10.98
N THR A 77 -6.00 3.25 -10.65
CA THR A 77 -6.27 2.72 -9.31
C THR A 77 -5.45 3.44 -8.26
N LEU A 78 -4.14 3.56 -8.42
CA LEU A 78 -3.30 4.26 -7.46
C LEU A 78 -3.73 5.74 -7.31
N LYS A 79 -4.05 6.44 -8.40
CA LYS A 79 -4.60 7.80 -8.34
C LYS A 79 -5.93 7.88 -7.60
N ARG A 80 -6.85 6.93 -7.81
CA ARG A 80 -8.13 6.83 -7.10
C ARG A 80 -7.95 6.75 -5.58
N TYR A 81 -6.90 6.06 -5.14
CA TYR A 81 -6.55 5.96 -3.72
C TYR A 81 -5.59 7.07 -3.24
N GLY A 82 -5.49 8.15 -4.01
CA GLY A 82 -4.84 9.40 -3.61
C GLY A 82 -3.31 9.37 -3.68
N PHE A 83 -2.74 8.57 -4.59
CA PHE A 83 -1.32 8.63 -4.90
C PHE A 83 -1.03 9.57 -6.08
N SER A 84 0.08 10.31 -5.99
CA SER A 84 0.74 10.88 -7.16
C SER A 84 1.61 9.79 -7.79
N VAL A 85 1.33 9.44 -9.05
CA VAL A 85 1.98 8.32 -9.74
C VAL A 85 2.95 8.83 -10.78
N LYS A 86 4.19 8.37 -10.74
CA LYS A 86 5.22 8.56 -11.76
C LYS A 86 5.49 7.23 -12.47
N THR A 87 5.60 7.27 -13.78
CA THR A 87 5.87 6.11 -14.63
C THR A 87 7.07 6.41 -15.54
N PRO A 88 8.28 6.46 -14.98
CA PRO A 88 9.47 6.70 -15.79
C PRO A 88 9.67 5.58 -16.82
N ASN A 89 10.29 5.93 -17.93
CA ASN A 89 10.67 4.95 -18.95
C ASN A 89 11.70 3.98 -18.40
N ILE A 90 11.58 2.73 -18.82
CA ILE A 90 12.55 1.69 -18.55
C ILE A 90 13.47 1.59 -19.76
N ASP A 91 14.67 2.10 -19.61
CA ASP A 91 15.80 1.93 -20.53
C ASP A 91 16.89 1.09 -19.87
N SER A 92 17.99 0.87 -20.57
CA SER A 92 19.12 0.10 -20.05
C SER A 92 19.77 0.71 -18.81
N SER A 93 19.67 2.04 -18.65
CA SER A 93 20.26 2.79 -17.54
C SER A 93 19.34 2.92 -16.35
N MET A 94 18.03 2.85 -16.54
CA MET A 94 17.02 3.14 -15.50
C MET A 94 17.15 4.54 -14.88
N SER A 95 17.87 5.46 -15.52
CA SER A 95 18.27 6.75 -14.93
C SER A 95 17.09 7.57 -14.42
N SER A 96 16.02 7.64 -15.21
CA SER A 96 14.78 8.34 -14.81
C SER A 96 14.12 7.72 -13.60
N ALA A 97 14.14 6.40 -13.46
CA ALA A 97 13.60 5.70 -12.30
C ALA A 97 14.47 5.94 -11.05
N TRP A 98 15.80 5.84 -11.19
CA TRP A 98 16.72 6.13 -10.08
C TRP A 98 16.59 7.57 -9.58
N LYS A 99 16.48 8.54 -10.48
CA LYS A 99 16.24 9.93 -10.11
C LYS A 99 14.98 10.12 -9.27
N GLU A 100 13.90 9.42 -9.59
CA GLU A 100 12.66 9.50 -8.82
C GLU A 100 12.75 8.76 -7.50
N LEU A 101 13.32 7.54 -7.48
CA LEU A 101 13.48 6.71 -6.28
C LEU A 101 14.41 7.35 -5.24
N ASN A 102 15.49 8.00 -5.68
CA ASN A 102 16.46 8.65 -4.81
C ASN A 102 15.93 9.90 -4.09
N LYS A 103 14.73 10.38 -4.43
CA LYS A 103 14.05 11.42 -3.64
C LYS A 103 13.62 10.95 -2.25
N GLY A 104 13.73 9.63 -1.98
CA GLY A 104 13.35 9.00 -0.72
C GLY A 104 11.84 8.86 -0.53
N ASN A 105 11.46 8.04 0.42
CA ASN A 105 10.06 7.75 0.75
C ASN A 105 9.22 7.31 -0.48
N ARG A 106 9.81 6.48 -1.32
CA ARG A 106 9.22 5.96 -2.55
C ARG A 106 8.91 4.48 -2.42
N THR A 107 7.75 4.13 -2.94
CA THR A 107 7.26 2.77 -3.08
C THR A 107 6.62 2.63 -4.46
N GLY A 108 6.17 1.43 -4.84
CA GLY A 108 5.56 1.31 -6.16
C GLY A 108 5.26 -0.11 -6.60
N VAL A 109 5.04 -0.23 -7.90
CA VAL A 109 4.77 -1.50 -8.57
C VAL A 109 5.81 -1.71 -9.68
N LEU A 110 6.35 -2.91 -9.75
CA LEU A 110 7.19 -3.41 -10.84
C LEU A 110 6.37 -4.37 -11.70
N LEU A 111 6.46 -4.25 -13.01
CA LEU A 111 5.99 -5.25 -13.96
C LEU A 111 7.18 -6.02 -14.49
N PHE A 112 7.19 -7.32 -14.26
CA PHE A 112 8.17 -8.23 -14.80
C PHE A 112 7.65 -8.90 -16.08
N GLY A 113 8.53 -9.07 -17.08
CA GLY A 113 8.35 -10.03 -18.15
C GLY A 113 8.88 -11.40 -17.75
N ALA A 114 8.60 -12.42 -18.58
CA ALA A 114 9.11 -13.77 -18.37
C ALA A 114 10.64 -13.80 -18.29
N GLY A 115 11.17 -14.63 -17.40
CA GLY A 115 12.59 -14.86 -17.30
C GLY A 115 13.08 -15.23 -15.92
N ARG A 116 14.36 -15.65 -15.89
CA ARG A 116 15.11 -15.97 -14.67
C ARG A 116 16.44 -15.21 -14.66
N ARG A 117 16.81 -14.68 -13.52
CA ARG A 117 18.09 -13.99 -13.32
C ARG A 117 18.57 -14.13 -11.88
N GLY A 118 19.85 -14.38 -11.69
CA GLY A 118 20.47 -14.52 -10.36
C GLY A 118 19.79 -15.58 -9.48
N GLY A 119 19.40 -16.72 -10.10
CA GLY A 119 18.69 -17.77 -9.37
C GLY A 119 17.18 -17.52 -9.17
N ILE A 120 16.67 -16.31 -9.43
CA ILE A 120 15.28 -15.94 -9.19
C ILE A 120 14.49 -15.95 -10.49
N THR A 121 13.34 -16.63 -10.48
CA THR A 121 12.32 -16.54 -11.51
C THR A 121 11.18 -15.69 -11.00
N TRP A 122 10.92 -14.54 -11.65
CA TRP A 122 9.80 -13.66 -11.25
C TRP A 122 8.47 -14.16 -11.81
N THR A 123 8.50 -14.59 -13.07
CA THR A 123 7.30 -15.06 -13.76
C THR A 123 7.68 -15.85 -15.03
N SER A 124 6.74 -16.67 -15.53
CA SER A 124 6.79 -17.29 -16.84
C SER A 124 6.05 -16.49 -17.94
N GLY A 125 5.36 -15.41 -17.55
CA GLY A 125 4.64 -14.51 -18.46
C GLY A 125 4.80 -13.06 -18.03
N GLY A 126 3.70 -12.38 -17.68
CA GLY A 126 3.69 -11.05 -17.08
C GLY A 126 3.36 -11.14 -15.59
N HIS A 127 3.99 -10.31 -14.72
CA HIS A 127 3.68 -10.32 -13.30
C HIS A 127 3.94 -8.97 -12.64
N TYR A 128 2.95 -8.50 -11.87
CA TYR A 128 3.07 -7.29 -11.08
C TYR A 128 3.49 -7.63 -9.66
N VAL A 129 4.52 -6.94 -9.18
CA VAL A 129 5.05 -7.08 -7.83
C VAL A 129 5.10 -5.72 -7.17
N ALA A 130 4.58 -5.59 -5.95
CA ALA A 130 4.75 -4.38 -5.16
C ALA A 130 6.17 -4.31 -4.59
N PHE A 131 6.76 -3.12 -4.56
CA PHE A 131 7.90 -2.85 -3.69
C PHE A 131 7.51 -1.79 -2.66
N LEU A 132 7.88 -2.02 -1.42
CA LEU A 132 7.50 -1.16 -0.29
C LEU A 132 8.65 -0.29 0.21
N ASP A 133 9.85 -0.57 -0.25
CA ASP A 133 11.04 0.17 0.12
C ASP A 133 12.11 0.06 -0.97
N TYR A 134 13.01 1.02 -0.98
CA TYR A 134 14.12 1.10 -1.92
C TYR A 134 15.35 1.65 -1.21
N LYS A 135 16.51 1.10 -1.54
CA LYS A 135 17.80 1.61 -1.06
C LYS A 135 18.91 1.42 -2.09
N VAL A 136 19.93 2.24 -1.97
CA VAL A 136 21.22 2.02 -2.63
C VAL A 136 22.22 1.55 -1.58
N GLN A 137 22.95 0.50 -1.88
CA GLN A 137 23.99 -0.05 -1.01
C GLN A 137 25.14 -0.55 -1.88
N ASN A 138 26.36 -0.07 -1.62
CA ASN A 138 27.57 -0.39 -2.39
C ASN A 138 27.38 -0.17 -3.91
N GLY A 139 26.76 0.96 -4.29
CA GLY A 139 26.49 1.31 -5.69
C GLY A 139 25.42 0.47 -6.39
N LYS A 140 24.77 -0.46 -5.70
CA LYS A 140 23.70 -1.32 -6.22
C LYS A 140 22.34 -0.92 -5.67
N HIS A 141 21.30 -1.12 -6.47
CA HIS A 141 19.91 -0.75 -6.17
C HIS A 141 19.14 -1.95 -5.63
N TYR A 142 18.45 -1.78 -4.52
CA TYR A 142 17.69 -2.84 -3.85
C TYR A 142 16.24 -2.43 -3.68
N PHE A 143 15.33 -3.35 -3.98
CA PHE A 143 13.90 -3.22 -3.74
C PHE A 143 13.44 -4.21 -2.68
N TYR A 144 12.63 -3.75 -1.74
CA TYR A 144 11.93 -4.63 -0.81
C TYR A 144 10.58 -5.01 -1.41
N THR A 145 10.47 -6.21 -1.92
CA THR A 145 9.31 -6.68 -2.66
C THR A 145 8.28 -7.40 -1.79
N LYS A 146 7.02 -7.32 -2.22
CA LYS A 146 5.92 -8.19 -1.82
C LYS A 146 5.31 -8.81 -3.07
N ASP A 147 5.60 -10.08 -3.25
CA ASP A 147 5.20 -10.86 -4.41
C ASP A 147 3.88 -11.59 -4.11
N SER A 148 2.81 -11.26 -4.82
CA SER A 148 1.51 -11.91 -4.64
C SER A 148 1.41 -13.29 -5.30
N GLY A 149 2.38 -13.64 -6.14
CA GLY A 149 2.43 -14.89 -6.89
C GLY A 149 2.91 -16.10 -6.08
N GLY A 150 2.78 -17.28 -6.65
CA GLY A 150 3.17 -18.53 -6.00
C GLY A 150 4.68 -18.72 -5.82
N ARG A 151 5.51 -17.88 -6.45
CA ARG A 151 6.98 -17.93 -6.30
C ARG A 151 7.48 -17.25 -5.04
N MET A 152 6.65 -16.39 -4.44
CA MET A 152 6.89 -15.76 -3.13
C MET A 152 8.24 -15.04 -3.03
N ASN A 153 8.65 -14.31 -4.07
CA ASN A 153 9.88 -13.51 -4.08
C ASN A 153 9.72 -12.26 -3.20
N ASP A 154 9.55 -12.46 -1.91
CA ASP A 154 9.41 -11.39 -0.92
C ASP A 154 10.77 -10.99 -0.35
N GLY A 155 10.89 -9.74 0.09
CA GLY A 155 12.09 -9.25 0.76
C GLY A 155 12.99 -8.41 -0.12
N TRP A 156 14.25 -8.24 0.29
CA TRP A 156 15.22 -7.42 -0.42
C TRP A 156 15.83 -8.16 -1.62
N HIS A 157 15.71 -7.57 -2.80
CA HIS A 157 16.29 -8.06 -4.04
C HIS A 157 17.14 -6.98 -4.71
N CYS A 158 18.33 -7.36 -5.16
CA CYS A 158 19.21 -6.49 -5.91
C CYS A 158 18.77 -6.41 -7.37
N TYR A 159 18.54 -5.19 -7.87
CA TYR A 159 18.12 -4.96 -9.24
C TYR A 159 19.13 -5.53 -10.25
N GLU A 160 20.41 -5.22 -10.08
CA GLU A 160 21.47 -5.57 -11.02
C GLU A 160 21.64 -7.09 -11.19
N THR A 161 21.44 -7.84 -10.10
CA THR A 161 21.66 -9.30 -10.11
C THR A 161 20.39 -10.11 -10.38
N THR A 162 19.20 -9.60 -10.02
CA THR A 162 17.97 -10.41 -10.05
C THR A 162 16.82 -9.84 -10.88
N MET A 163 16.91 -8.56 -11.31
CA MET A 163 15.79 -7.88 -11.97
C MET A 163 16.14 -7.25 -13.32
N LYS A 164 17.42 -6.85 -13.52
CA LYS A 164 17.87 -6.13 -14.73
C LYS A 164 17.54 -6.94 -15.98
N GLY A 165 16.89 -6.28 -16.96
CA GLY A 165 16.43 -6.90 -18.21
C GLY A 165 15.10 -7.66 -18.09
N LEU A 166 14.58 -7.87 -16.87
CA LEU A 166 13.27 -8.51 -16.64
C LEU A 166 12.17 -7.48 -16.30
N VAL A 167 12.52 -6.34 -15.68
CA VAL A 167 11.56 -5.27 -15.42
C VAL A 167 11.17 -4.59 -16.73
N ARG A 168 9.85 -4.53 -17.00
CA ARG A 168 9.25 -3.96 -18.22
C ARG A 168 8.63 -2.60 -17.97
N LYS A 169 8.14 -2.36 -16.76
CA LYS A 169 7.53 -1.09 -16.36
C LYS A 169 7.62 -0.90 -14.85
N ILE A 170 7.66 0.37 -14.43
CA ILE A 170 7.64 0.75 -13.03
C ILE A 170 6.62 1.88 -12.80
N TRP A 171 5.87 1.77 -11.73
CA TRP A 171 5.05 2.84 -11.18
C TRP A 171 5.64 3.22 -9.84
N ILE A 172 6.01 4.47 -9.68
CA ILE A 172 6.60 5.00 -8.45
C ILE A 172 5.60 5.95 -7.83
N VAL A 173 5.35 5.79 -6.54
CA VAL A 173 4.48 6.67 -5.76
C VAL A 173 5.22 7.16 -4.53
N GLU A 174 4.85 8.33 -4.06
CA GLU A 174 5.30 8.84 -2.79
C GLU A 174 4.35 8.38 -1.69
N LEU A 175 4.90 7.76 -0.64
CA LEU A 175 4.13 7.57 0.59
C LEU A 175 3.97 8.94 1.26
N PRO A 176 2.76 9.29 1.70
CA PRO A 176 2.60 10.53 2.43
C PRO A 176 3.49 10.51 3.67
N LYS A 177 4.36 11.49 3.79
CA LYS A 177 5.07 11.73 5.05
C LYS A 177 3.99 11.89 6.11
N VAL A 178 4.08 11.12 7.19
CA VAL A 178 3.22 11.34 8.36
C VAL A 178 3.54 12.74 8.85
N LYS A 179 2.72 13.71 8.44
CA LYS A 179 2.85 15.06 8.96
C LYS A 179 2.55 14.96 10.44
N PRO A 180 3.43 15.47 11.33
CA PRO A 180 3.07 15.59 12.74
C PRO A 180 1.73 16.32 12.79
N GLY A 181 0.75 15.72 13.45
CA GLY A 181 -0.54 16.35 13.60
C GLY A 181 -0.34 17.71 14.29
N LYS A 182 -0.99 18.77 13.81
CA LYS A 182 -0.89 20.14 14.37
C LYS A 182 -1.06 20.17 15.90
N TYR A 183 -1.78 19.20 16.45
CA TYR A 183 -2.14 19.15 17.88
C TYR A 183 -1.67 17.88 18.60
N TYR A 184 -1.39 16.81 17.85
CA TYR A 184 -1.09 15.49 18.41
C TYR A 184 0.07 14.85 17.67
N THR A 185 0.96 14.21 18.42
CA THR A 185 2.16 13.54 17.90
C THR A 185 1.91 12.03 17.88
N VAL A 186 2.14 11.40 16.73
CA VAL A 186 2.08 9.94 16.62
C VAL A 186 3.11 9.30 17.56
N GLY A 187 2.71 8.24 18.24
CA GLY A 187 3.52 7.54 19.23
C GLY A 187 3.33 8.03 20.67
N LYS A 188 2.83 9.26 20.88
CA LYS A 188 2.57 9.81 22.23
C LYS A 188 1.24 9.30 22.79
N THR A 189 1.16 9.21 24.12
CA THR A 189 -0.05 8.83 24.85
C THR A 189 -0.76 10.08 25.33
N TYR A 190 -2.09 10.10 25.21
CA TYR A 190 -2.97 11.19 25.58
C TYR A 190 -4.07 10.69 26.51
N THR A 191 -4.47 11.50 27.48
CA THR A 191 -5.56 11.20 28.41
C THR A 191 -6.82 11.95 28.00
N LEU A 192 -7.94 11.25 27.91
CA LEU A 192 -9.23 11.85 27.57
C LEU A 192 -9.74 12.73 28.73
N GLN A 193 -10.13 13.95 28.40
CA GLN A 193 -10.64 14.92 29.38
C GLN A 193 -12.16 14.83 29.57
N GLU A 194 -12.81 14.16 28.64
CA GLU A 194 -14.26 13.91 28.65
C GLU A 194 -14.57 12.54 28.06
N THR A 195 -15.79 12.06 28.21
CA THR A 195 -16.24 10.85 27.54
C THR A 195 -16.38 11.10 26.05
N MET A 196 -15.66 10.35 25.23
CA MET A 196 -15.54 10.54 23.79
C MET A 196 -16.23 9.44 23.01
N ASN A 197 -16.97 9.83 21.99
CA ASN A 197 -17.47 8.87 21.00
C ASN A 197 -16.34 8.30 20.17
N VAL A 198 -16.32 6.98 20.03
CA VAL A 198 -15.41 6.25 19.13
C VAL A 198 -16.11 6.04 17.80
N ARG A 199 -15.42 6.36 16.72
CA ARG A 199 -15.92 6.23 15.36
C ARG A 199 -14.99 5.41 14.49
N THR A 200 -15.53 4.88 13.39
CA THR A 200 -14.74 4.07 12.42
C THR A 200 -13.78 4.90 11.57
N GLY A 201 -13.90 6.23 11.58
CA GLY A 201 -13.05 7.14 10.80
C GLY A 201 -12.98 8.53 11.41
N ALA A 202 -12.15 9.38 10.84
CA ALA A 202 -11.77 10.71 11.33
C ALA A 202 -12.80 11.81 11.02
N SER A 203 -14.08 11.56 11.23
CA SER A 203 -15.17 12.54 11.04
C SER A 203 -16.42 12.11 11.81
N THR A 204 -17.28 13.08 12.14
CA THR A 204 -18.62 12.81 12.70
C THR A 204 -19.55 12.07 11.74
N LYS A 205 -19.25 12.06 10.44
CA LYS A 205 -19.98 11.30 9.43
C LYS A 205 -19.75 9.79 9.52
N TYR A 206 -18.64 9.34 10.11
CA TYR A 206 -18.37 7.93 10.31
C TYR A 206 -19.17 7.33 11.45
N ARG A 207 -19.53 6.05 11.30
CA ARG A 207 -20.35 5.31 12.27
C ARG A 207 -19.73 5.34 13.67
N LYS A 208 -20.54 5.67 14.68
CA LYS A 208 -20.19 5.49 16.08
C LYS A 208 -20.16 4.01 16.42
N VAL A 209 -19.08 3.54 17.05
CA VAL A 209 -18.85 2.15 17.41
C VAL A 209 -18.61 1.94 18.90
N GLY A 210 -18.78 2.97 19.70
CA GLY A 210 -18.64 2.94 21.14
C GLY A 210 -18.31 4.30 21.73
N SER A 211 -17.88 4.29 22.98
CA SER A 211 -17.34 5.46 23.68
C SER A 211 -16.19 5.06 24.59
N LEU A 212 -15.31 5.99 24.90
CA LEU A 212 -14.27 5.88 25.91
C LEU A 212 -14.56 6.90 27.01
N LYS A 213 -14.44 6.48 28.27
CA LYS A 213 -14.70 7.33 29.46
C LYS A 213 -13.58 8.37 29.63
N LYS A 214 -13.91 9.49 30.28
CA LYS A 214 -12.93 10.45 30.79
C LYS A 214 -11.84 9.72 31.57
N GLY A 215 -10.59 10.15 31.44
CA GLY A 215 -9.43 9.54 32.09
C GLY A 215 -8.79 8.37 31.29
N THR A 216 -9.47 7.84 30.27
CA THR A 216 -8.87 6.78 29.44
C THR A 216 -7.61 7.29 28.75
N LYS A 217 -6.53 6.52 28.85
CA LYS A 217 -5.28 6.80 28.16
C LYS A 217 -5.29 6.11 26.79
N ILE A 218 -4.98 6.85 25.73
CA ILE A 218 -4.89 6.35 24.36
C ILE A 218 -3.54 6.71 23.73
N LYS A 219 -2.90 5.77 23.06
CA LYS A 219 -1.70 6.05 22.26
C LYS A 219 -2.12 6.55 20.87
N CYS A 220 -1.58 7.68 20.46
CA CYS A 220 -1.82 8.22 19.12
C CYS A 220 -1.11 7.36 18.08
N LEU A 221 -1.83 6.61 17.28
CA LEU A 221 -1.29 5.81 16.18
C LEU A 221 -1.32 6.59 14.86
N GLN A 222 -2.26 7.52 14.72
CA GLN A 222 -2.40 8.39 13.55
C GLN A 222 -3.19 9.64 13.91
N THR A 223 -2.96 10.73 13.16
CA THR A 223 -3.81 11.93 13.23
C THR A 223 -4.52 12.11 11.88
N SER A 224 -5.70 12.72 11.89
CA SER A 224 -6.34 13.17 10.66
C SER A 224 -5.55 14.30 10.00
N ASN A 225 -5.75 14.51 8.68
CA ASN A 225 -5.07 15.57 7.92
C ASN A 225 -5.28 16.99 8.50
N ASN A 226 -6.42 17.23 9.17
CA ASN A 226 -6.71 18.49 9.87
C ASN A 226 -6.24 18.50 11.33
N GLY A 227 -5.59 17.43 11.80
CA GLY A 227 -5.08 17.29 13.16
C GLY A 227 -6.14 17.19 14.26
N LYS A 228 -7.43 17.11 13.92
CA LYS A 228 -8.53 17.15 14.91
C LYS A 228 -8.92 15.79 15.48
N TRP A 229 -8.50 14.70 14.84
CA TRP A 229 -8.84 13.34 15.21
C TRP A 229 -7.61 12.52 15.50
N ILE A 230 -7.70 11.66 16.51
CA ILE A 230 -6.68 10.67 16.88
C ILE A 230 -7.22 9.28 16.62
N ARG A 231 -6.45 8.48 15.95
CA ARG A 231 -6.65 7.05 15.90
C ARG A 231 -5.79 6.37 16.97
N TYR A 232 -6.39 5.49 17.74
CA TYR A 232 -5.73 4.76 18.82
C TYR A 232 -5.78 3.24 18.64
N ALA A 233 -6.63 2.75 17.71
CA ALA A 233 -6.70 1.35 17.31
C ALA A 233 -7.27 1.22 15.89
N LYS A 234 -7.28 0.03 15.33
CA LYS A 234 -7.89 -0.24 14.02
C LYS A 234 -9.37 0.18 14.04
N TYR A 235 -9.77 1.05 13.09
CA TYR A 235 -11.13 1.64 13.01
C TYR A 235 -11.63 2.27 14.30
N ARG A 236 -10.73 2.84 15.10
CA ARG A 236 -11.08 3.51 16.36
C ARG A 236 -10.48 4.90 16.40
N TRP A 237 -11.32 5.87 16.10
CA TRP A 237 -10.98 7.29 16.10
C TRP A 237 -11.77 8.05 17.16
N VAL A 238 -11.11 9.00 17.81
CA VAL A 238 -11.73 9.97 18.72
C VAL A 238 -11.42 11.38 18.26
N CYS A 239 -12.36 12.32 18.52
CA CYS A 239 -12.13 13.72 18.23
C CYS A 239 -11.11 14.29 19.22
N GLY A 240 -10.08 14.96 18.72
CA GLY A 240 -9.03 15.52 19.57
C GLY A 240 -9.44 16.67 20.49
N ARG A 241 -10.69 17.16 20.40
CA ARG A 241 -11.17 18.22 21.32
C ARG A 241 -11.24 17.76 22.76
N GLY A 242 -11.51 16.48 23.00
CA GLY A 242 -11.58 15.89 24.35
C GLY A 242 -10.25 15.32 24.85
N VAL A 243 -9.15 15.55 24.14
CA VAL A 243 -7.84 15.01 24.51
C VAL A 243 -6.91 16.15 24.89
N THR A 244 -6.43 16.14 26.11
CA THR A 244 -5.45 17.13 26.55
C THR A 244 -4.11 16.96 25.86
N LYS A 245 -3.46 18.09 25.60
CA LYS A 245 -2.01 18.09 25.48
C LYS A 245 -1.43 17.55 26.78
N VAL A 246 -0.78 16.41 26.72
CA VAL A 246 -0.01 15.95 27.87
C VAL A 246 1.11 16.95 28.06
N HIS A 247 1.08 17.70 29.17
CA HIS A 247 2.28 18.35 29.64
C HIS A 247 3.25 17.23 30.00
N ILE A 248 4.31 17.10 29.20
CA ILE A 248 5.44 16.25 29.52
C ILE A 248 6.07 16.90 30.76
N LYS A 249 5.97 16.23 31.91
CA LYS A 249 6.92 16.47 33.01
C LYS A 249 8.21 15.81 32.65
#